data_b1f45dd5094b057cb2c0d933836558ca
#
_entry.id   b1f45dd5094b057cb2c0d933836558ca
#
_cell.length_a   1.000
_cell.length_b   1.000
_cell.length_c   1.000
_cell.angle_alpha   90.00
_cell.angle_beta   90.00
_cell.angle_gamma   90.00
#
_symmetry.space_group_name_H-M   'P 1'
#
loop_
_entity.id
_entity.type
_entity.pdbx_description
1 polymer ?
#
loop_
_entity_poly.entity_id
_entity_poly.type
_entity_poly.pdbx_seq_one_letter_code
_entity_poly.pdbx_strand_id
1 'polypeptide(L)'
;MSDLFVTPRLTIPAGELEISFARSGGPGGQNVNKVSSKVDLRWNPTTSAALGEEDRAWLLQKLRRRLTSDGTLIVTSTATRDQIVNRADALSKLALIVAAALDRPKPRKPTKPSKGAKRRRLADKRRNAEKKANRRPGGD
;
A
#
# COMPACT_ATOMS: atom_id res chain seq x y z
N MET A 1 -22.17 -11.41 9.61
CA MET A 1 -20.85 -11.14 8.96
C MET A 1 -19.78 -11.85 9.76
N SER A 2 -18.87 -12.49 9.09
CA SER A 2 -17.75 -13.19 9.73
C SER A 2 -16.54 -12.26 9.92
N ASP A 3 -15.62 -12.66 10.79
CA ASP A 3 -14.39 -11.94 10.98
C ASP A 3 -13.56 -11.90 9.69
N LEU A 4 -12.82 -10.83 9.48
CA LEU A 4 -12.01 -10.65 8.28
C LEU A 4 -10.56 -11.08 8.55
N PHE A 5 -10.13 -12.15 7.89
CA PHE A 5 -8.74 -12.57 7.92
C PHE A 5 -7.89 -11.61 7.06
N VAL A 6 -6.83 -11.08 7.63
CA VAL A 6 -5.89 -10.18 6.96
C VAL A 6 -4.52 -10.85 6.81
N THR A 7 -3.93 -11.23 7.93
CA THR A 7 -2.64 -11.95 8.00
C THR A 7 -2.74 -13.02 9.09
N PRO A 8 -1.78 -13.97 9.15
CA PRO A 8 -1.75 -14.92 10.28
C PRO A 8 -1.69 -14.25 11.65
N ARG A 9 -1.24 -13.00 11.71
CA ARG A 9 -1.11 -12.20 12.94
C ARG A 9 -2.30 -11.29 13.21
N LEU A 10 -3.16 -11.07 12.22
CA LEU A 10 -4.27 -10.13 12.32
C LEU A 10 -5.54 -10.69 11.68
N THR A 11 -6.58 -10.83 12.48
CA THR A 11 -7.96 -11.04 12.04
C THR A 11 -8.80 -9.91 12.62
N ILE A 12 -9.50 -9.19 11.76
CA ILE A 12 -10.37 -8.08 12.19
C ILE A 12 -11.73 -8.64 12.59
N PRO A 13 -12.17 -8.45 13.84
CA PRO A 13 -13.50 -8.90 14.26
C PRO A 13 -14.61 -8.24 13.46
N ALA A 14 -15.65 -8.98 13.16
CA ALA A 14 -16.82 -8.47 12.43
C ALA A 14 -17.45 -7.25 13.11
N GLY A 15 -17.43 -7.20 14.44
CA GLY A 15 -17.96 -6.08 15.21
C GLY A 15 -17.24 -4.75 15.03
N GLU A 16 -16.00 -4.77 14.53
CA GLU A 16 -15.22 -3.56 14.23
C GLU A 16 -15.46 -3.02 12.81
N LEU A 17 -16.10 -3.80 11.96
CA LEU A 17 -16.38 -3.45 10.58
C LEU A 17 -17.77 -2.82 10.46
N GLU A 18 -17.82 -1.63 9.88
CA GLU A 18 -19.07 -0.95 9.54
C GLU A 18 -19.27 -0.97 8.04
N ILE A 19 -20.40 -1.48 7.59
CA ILE A 19 -20.76 -1.51 6.17
C ILE A 19 -21.98 -0.64 5.96
N SER A 20 -21.90 0.30 5.04
CA SER A 20 -23.01 1.08 4.56
C SER A 20 -23.20 0.88 3.07
N PHE A 21 -24.43 1.03 2.62
CA PHE A 21 -24.80 0.86 1.23
C PHE A 21 -25.35 2.20 0.70
N ALA A 22 -24.97 2.51 -0.52
CA ALA A 22 -25.44 3.72 -1.18
C ALA A 22 -25.70 3.43 -2.65
N ARG A 23 -26.41 4.35 -3.31
CA ARG A 23 -26.56 4.29 -4.75
C ARG A 23 -25.23 4.65 -5.40
N SER A 24 -24.85 3.89 -6.44
CA SER A 24 -23.67 4.24 -7.22
C SER A 24 -23.95 5.51 -8.00
N GLY A 25 -23.05 6.51 -7.90
CA GLY A 25 -23.13 7.71 -8.72
C GLY A 25 -22.80 7.39 -10.18
N GLY A 26 -23.50 8.04 -11.11
CA GLY A 26 -23.19 7.93 -12.53
C GLY A 26 -24.39 8.33 -13.41
N PRO A 27 -24.15 8.69 -14.68
CA PRO A 27 -25.23 8.96 -15.63
C PRO A 27 -25.98 7.66 -15.92
N GLY A 28 -27.13 7.60 -15.48
CA GLY A 28 -28.10 6.71 -15.59
C GLY A 28 -28.38 5.51 -16.21
N GLY A 29 -28.64 4.48 -15.88
CA GLY A 29 -29.54 3.38 -16.17
C GLY A 29 -30.56 3.25 -15.05
N GLN A 30 -31.64 2.55 -15.29
CA GLN A 30 -32.69 2.36 -14.29
C GLN A 30 -32.19 1.72 -12.99
N ASN A 31 -31.14 0.89 -13.05
CA ASN A 31 -30.55 0.21 -11.90
C ASN A 31 -29.74 1.16 -11.00
N VAL A 32 -29.14 2.20 -11.56
CA VAL A 32 -28.35 3.18 -10.79
C VAL A 32 -29.23 3.94 -9.79
N ASN A 33 -30.50 4.17 -10.12
CA ASN A 33 -31.44 4.89 -9.28
C ASN A 33 -32.28 4.00 -8.34
N LYS A 34 -32.31 2.68 -8.58
CA LYS A 34 -33.18 1.75 -7.84
C LYS A 34 -32.43 0.83 -6.88
N VAL A 35 -31.15 0.56 -7.11
CA VAL A 35 -30.39 -0.42 -6.34
C VAL A 35 -29.20 0.24 -5.64
N SER A 36 -29.15 0.12 -4.33
CA SER A 36 -28.01 0.59 -3.52
C SER A 36 -26.88 -0.43 -3.60
N SER A 37 -26.15 -0.44 -4.71
CA SER A 37 -25.07 -1.42 -4.97
C SER A 37 -23.71 -0.95 -4.47
N LYS A 38 -23.50 0.34 -4.28
CA LYS A 38 -22.25 0.87 -3.73
C LYS A 38 -22.10 0.44 -2.28
N VAL A 39 -20.94 -0.09 -1.95
CA VAL A 39 -20.58 -0.52 -0.60
C VAL A 39 -19.45 0.36 -0.06
N ASP A 40 -19.68 0.97 1.09
CA ASP A 40 -18.67 1.67 1.86
C ASP A 40 -18.37 0.85 3.12
N LEU A 41 -17.14 0.38 3.22
CA LEU A 41 -16.65 -0.38 4.35
C LEU A 41 -15.73 0.51 5.19
N ARG A 42 -15.98 0.58 6.50
CA ARG A 42 -15.23 1.40 7.44
C ARG A 42 -14.63 0.55 8.53
N TRP A 43 -13.39 0.84 8.85
CA TRP A 43 -12.69 0.23 9.97
C TRP A 43 -11.75 1.26 10.61
N ASN A 44 -11.74 1.31 11.93
CA ASN A 44 -10.90 2.25 12.67
C ASN A 44 -9.75 1.52 13.37
N PRO A 45 -8.53 1.57 12.82
CA PRO A 45 -7.37 0.94 13.46
C PRO A 45 -6.96 1.58 14.78
N THR A 46 -7.34 2.84 15.04
CA THR A 46 -7.01 3.51 16.31
C THR A 46 -7.70 2.86 17.51
N THR A 47 -8.91 2.37 17.32
CA THR A 47 -9.74 1.78 18.39
C THR A 47 -9.81 0.25 18.31
N SER A 48 -9.13 -0.36 17.31
CA SER A 48 -9.20 -1.80 17.12
C SER A 48 -8.54 -2.57 18.27
N ALA A 49 -9.28 -3.52 18.86
CA ALA A 49 -8.76 -4.43 19.86
C ALA A 49 -7.89 -5.54 19.25
N ALA A 50 -7.95 -5.74 17.94
CA ALA A 50 -7.20 -6.78 17.24
C ALA A 50 -5.72 -6.42 17.03
N LEU A 51 -5.36 -5.13 17.15
CA LEU A 51 -4.00 -4.65 16.96
C LEU A 51 -3.24 -4.49 18.27
N GLY A 52 -2.00 -4.96 18.30
CA GLY A 52 -1.04 -4.58 19.34
C GLY A 52 -0.59 -3.11 19.16
N GLU A 53 0.01 -2.54 20.20
CA GLU A 53 0.44 -1.13 20.17
C GLU A 53 1.45 -0.82 19.05
N GLU A 54 2.42 -1.70 18.84
CA GLU A 54 3.42 -1.54 17.79
C GLU A 54 2.80 -1.59 16.39
N ASP A 55 1.93 -2.56 16.15
CA ASP A 55 1.26 -2.71 14.85
C ASP A 55 0.31 -1.55 14.60
N ARG A 56 -0.37 -1.07 15.64
CA ARG A 56 -1.24 0.10 15.55
C ARG A 56 -0.46 1.34 15.14
N ALA A 57 0.63 1.65 15.83
CA ALA A 57 1.47 2.80 15.52
C ALA A 57 2.02 2.71 14.10
N TRP A 58 2.46 1.54 13.69
CA TRP A 58 2.97 1.29 12.35
C TRP A 58 1.89 1.49 11.28
N LEU A 59 0.70 0.92 11.47
CA LEU A 59 -0.43 1.08 10.56
C LEU A 59 -0.87 2.53 10.42
N LEU A 60 -1.01 3.23 11.53
CA LEU A 60 -1.42 4.64 11.52
C LEU A 60 -0.42 5.50 10.73
N GLN A 61 0.86 5.22 10.86
CA GLN A 61 1.89 5.91 10.08
C GLN A 61 1.82 5.58 8.59
N LYS A 62 1.67 4.31 8.25
CA LYS A 62 1.61 3.86 6.86
C LYS A 62 0.34 4.28 6.13
N LEU A 63 -0.78 4.27 6.82
CA LEU A 63 -2.08 4.57 6.25
C LEU A 63 -2.51 6.03 6.44
N ARG A 64 -1.69 6.89 7.02
CA ARG A 64 -2.08 8.26 7.40
C ARG A 64 -2.74 9.07 6.29
N ARG A 65 -2.36 8.83 5.03
CA ARG A 65 -2.94 9.52 3.87
C ARG A 65 -4.30 8.97 3.46
N ARG A 66 -4.64 7.77 3.92
CA ARG A 66 -5.90 7.10 3.62
C ARG A 66 -6.90 7.19 4.76
N LEU A 67 -6.44 7.55 5.95
CA LEU A 67 -7.28 7.67 7.13
C LEU A 67 -8.02 9.02 7.14
N THR A 68 -9.24 8.99 7.65
CA THR A 68 -9.99 10.21 7.95
C THR A 68 -9.39 10.92 9.16
N SER A 69 -9.89 12.11 9.49
CA SER A 69 -9.41 12.89 10.64
C SER A 69 -9.57 12.15 11.98
N ASP A 70 -10.56 11.28 12.09
CA ASP A 70 -10.82 10.45 13.28
C ASP A 70 -10.09 9.08 13.24
N GLY A 71 -9.29 8.84 12.22
CA GLY A 71 -8.48 7.64 12.09
C GLY A 71 -9.20 6.44 11.44
N THR A 72 -10.28 6.67 10.73
CA THR A 72 -11.05 5.61 10.06
C THR A 72 -10.53 5.37 8.65
N LEU A 73 -10.34 4.11 8.30
CA LEU A 73 -10.05 3.67 6.94
C LEU A 73 -11.36 3.35 6.21
N ILE A 74 -11.60 4.02 5.09
CA ILE A 74 -12.79 3.81 4.27
C ILE A 74 -12.39 3.13 2.97
N VAL A 75 -13.06 2.02 2.65
CA VAL A 75 -12.89 1.29 1.39
C VAL A 75 -14.24 1.22 0.69
N THR A 76 -14.27 1.68 -0.54
CA THR A 76 -15.48 1.72 -1.35
C THR A 76 -15.39 0.70 -2.49
N SER A 77 -16.48 0.02 -2.77
CA SER A 77 -16.61 -0.85 -3.94
C SER A 77 -17.87 -0.53 -4.74
N THR A 78 -17.66 -0.27 -6.02
CA THR A 78 -18.70 -0.07 -7.04
C THR A 78 -18.41 -0.93 -8.27
N ALA A 79 -17.70 -2.03 -8.10
CA ALA A 79 -17.17 -2.84 -9.20
C ALA A 79 -18.27 -3.49 -10.04
N THR A 80 -19.39 -3.85 -9.42
CA THR A 80 -20.49 -4.54 -10.09
C THR A 80 -21.84 -3.92 -9.72
N ARG A 81 -22.91 -4.44 -10.34
CA ARG A 81 -24.29 -4.09 -9.99
C ARG A 81 -24.81 -4.88 -8.79
N ASP A 82 -24.07 -5.89 -8.35
CA ASP A 82 -24.46 -6.78 -7.27
C ASP A 82 -23.85 -6.30 -5.95
N GLN A 83 -24.71 -5.96 -5.01
CA GLN A 83 -24.31 -5.51 -3.67
C GLN A 83 -23.47 -6.57 -2.92
N ILE A 84 -23.83 -7.85 -3.05
CA ILE A 84 -23.13 -8.95 -2.38
C ILE A 84 -21.71 -9.07 -2.91
N VAL A 85 -21.54 -8.97 -4.23
CA VAL A 85 -20.22 -9.01 -4.88
C VAL A 85 -19.38 -7.80 -4.48
N ASN A 86 -19.97 -6.61 -4.44
CA ASN A 86 -19.29 -5.39 -4.02
C ASN A 86 -18.85 -5.44 -2.55
N ARG A 87 -19.67 -6.03 -1.69
CA ARG A 87 -19.34 -6.26 -0.29
C ARG A 87 -18.12 -7.17 -0.15
N ALA A 88 -18.10 -8.29 -0.85
CA ALA A 88 -16.95 -9.21 -0.87
C ALA A 88 -15.70 -8.53 -1.42
N ASP A 89 -15.82 -7.72 -2.46
CA ASP A 89 -14.74 -6.94 -3.04
C ASP A 89 -14.17 -5.90 -2.06
N ALA A 90 -15.03 -5.18 -1.35
CA ALA A 90 -14.62 -4.21 -0.34
C ALA A 90 -13.86 -4.87 0.81
N LEU A 91 -14.33 -6.01 1.30
CA LEU A 91 -13.65 -6.79 2.34
C LEU A 91 -12.27 -7.26 1.87
N SER A 92 -12.17 -7.77 0.66
CA SER A 92 -10.90 -8.19 0.07
C SER A 92 -9.93 -7.03 -0.08
N LYS A 93 -10.40 -5.89 -0.55
CA LYS A 93 -9.58 -4.67 -0.68
C LYS A 93 -9.05 -4.20 0.67
N LEU A 94 -9.91 -4.18 1.69
CA LEU A 94 -9.48 -3.80 3.05
C LEU A 94 -8.39 -4.74 3.56
N ALA A 95 -8.58 -6.04 3.42
CA ALA A 95 -7.59 -7.04 3.82
C ALA A 95 -6.25 -6.84 3.11
N LEU A 96 -6.26 -6.61 1.80
CA LEU A 96 -5.04 -6.37 1.02
C LEU A 96 -4.33 -5.07 1.41
N ILE A 97 -5.07 -3.99 1.62
CA ILE A 97 -4.50 -2.69 2.02
C ILE A 97 -3.82 -2.81 3.39
N VAL A 98 -4.49 -3.43 4.35
CA VAL A 98 -3.97 -3.59 5.71
C VAL A 98 -2.79 -4.57 5.74
N ALA A 99 -2.87 -5.69 5.02
CA ALA A 99 -1.77 -6.65 4.92
C ALA A 99 -0.52 -6.02 4.31
N ALA A 100 -0.66 -5.26 3.24
CA ALA A 100 0.45 -4.55 2.60
C ALA A 100 1.05 -3.49 3.53
N ALA A 101 0.22 -2.79 4.30
CA ALA A 101 0.69 -1.78 5.26
C ALA A 101 1.42 -2.40 6.46
N LEU A 102 1.01 -3.59 6.89
CA LEU A 102 1.68 -4.33 7.97
C LEU A 102 3.00 -4.96 7.56
N ASP A 103 3.21 -5.15 6.27
CA ASP A 103 4.46 -5.72 5.75
C ASP A 103 5.61 -4.75 5.98
N ARG A 104 6.49 -5.10 6.91
CA ARG A 104 7.67 -4.29 7.23
C ARG A 104 8.81 -4.69 6.31
N PRO A 105 9.36 -3.75 5.51
CA PRO A 105 10.50 -4.06 4.66
C PRO A 105 11.69 -4.45 5.53
N LYS A 106 12.38 -5.51 5.13
CA LYS A 106 13.63 -5.90 5.79
C LYS A 106 14.66 -4.78 5.60
N PRO A 107 15.38 -4.37 6.67
CA PRO A 107 16.42 -3.36 6.52
C PRO A 107 17.46 -3.84 5.52
N ARG A 108 17.71 -3.03 4.50
CA ARG A 108 18.75 -3.32 3.52
C ARG A 108 20.10 -3.17 4.18
N LYS A 109 20.87 -4.26 4.24
CA LYS A 109 22.25 -4.18 4.66
C LYS A 109 23.03 -3.45 3.57
N PRO A 110 23.81 -2.39 3.92
CA PRO A 110 24.67 -1.75 2.94
C PRO A 110 25.68 -2.77 2.42
N THR A 111 25.72 -2.94 1.11
CA THR A 111 26.69 -3.82 0.45
C THR A 111 27.91 -3.01 0.04
N LYS A 112 29.09 -3.56 0.30
CA LYS A 112 30.33 -2.96 -0.19
C LYS A 112 30.52 -3.31 -1.67
N PRO A 113 31.11 -2.41 -2.48
CA PRO A 113 31.46 -2.76 -3.85
C PRO A 113 32.37 -3.99 -3.89
N SER A 114 32.14 -4.88 -4.85
CA SER A 114 32.98 -6.06 -5.05
C SER A 114 34.38 -5.65 -5.49
N LYS A 115 35.38 -6.55 -5.27
CA LYS A 115 36.75 -6.33 -5.77
C LYS A 115 36.75 -6.10 -7.28
N GLY A 116 35.94 -6.83 -8.05
CA GLY A 116 35.81 -6.66 -9.49
C GLY A 116 35.25 -5.30 -9.88
N ALA A 117 34.24 -4.79 -9.14
CA ALA A 117 33.69 -3.45 -9.36
C ALA A 117 34.73 -2.36 -9.10
N LYS A 118 35.53 -2.50 -8.03
CA LYS A 118 36.65 -1.58 -7.75
C LYS A 118 37.70 -1.58 -8.85
N ARG A 119 38.06 -2.76 -9.36
CA ARG A 119 39.00 -2.90 -10.47
C ARG A 119 38.50 -2.23 -11.72
N ARG A 120 37.23 -2.44 -12.10
CA ARG A 120 36.61 -1.80 -13.26
C ARG A 120 36.59 -0.28 -13.11
N ARG A 121 36.24 0.21 -11.95
CA ARG A 121 36.22 1.66 -11.68
C ARG A 121 37.63 2.26 -11.82
N LEU A 122 38.65 1.60 -11.29
CA LEU A 122 40.04 2.05 -11.45
C LEU A 122 40.50 2.00 -12.89
N ALA A 123 40.17 0.95 -13.64
CA ALA A 123 40.50 0.82 -15.06
C ALA A 123 39.83 1.94 -15.88
N ASP A 124 38.58 2.22 -15.63
CA ASP A 124 37.85 3.30 -16.30
C ASP A 124 38.42 4.68 -15.97
N LYS A 125 38.82 4.88 -14.72
CA LYS A 125 39.47 6.12 -14.26
C LYS A 125 40.82 6.33 -14.98
N ARG A 126 41.64 5.29 -15.08
CA ARG A 126 42.90 5.34 -15.82
C ARG A 126 42.69 5.62 -17.29
N ARG A 127 41.75 4.95 -17.92
CA ARG A 127 41.40 5.15 -19.33
C ARG A 127 40.95 6.58 -19.62
N ASN A 128 40.15 7.14 -18.73
CA ASN A 128 39.70 8.53 -18.86
C ASN A 128 40.85 9.52 -18.63
N ALA A 129 41.77 9.22 -17.72
CA ALA A 129 42.96 10.04 -17.48
C ALA A 129 43.88 10.04 -18.69
N GLU A 130 44.10 8.87 -19.33
CA GLU A 130 44.86 8.77 -20.58
C GLU A 130 44.23 9.57 -21.73
N LYS A 131 42.89 9.48 -21.90
CA LYS A 131 42.17 10.26 -22.87
C LYS A 131 42.34 11.75 -22.65
N LYS A 132 42.29 12.21 -21.42
CA LYS A 132 42.48 13.63 -21.05
C LYS A 132 43.94 14.06 -21.34
N ALA A 133 44.89 13.22 -21.00
CA ALA A 133 46.30 13.51 -21.29
C ALA A 133 46.59 13.62 -22.77
N ASN A 134 46.00 12.75 -23.59
CA ASN A 134 46.12 12.77 -25.04
C ASN A 134 45.43 13.98 -25.69
N ARG A 135 44.44 14.57 -25.03
CA ARG A 135 43.74 15.77 -25.52
C ARG A 135 44.45 17.07 -25.18
N ARG A 136 45.40 17.05 -24.28
CA ARG A 136 46.19 18.25 -24.01
C ARG A 136 47.02 18.56 -25.25
N PRO A 137 46.99 19.81 -25.76
CA PRO A 137 47.91 20.20 -26.81
C PRO A 137 49.32 19.92 -26.30
N GLY A 138 50.10 19.20 -27.10
CA GLY A 138 51.45 18.85 -26.76
C GLY A 138 52.19 20.13 -26.40
N GLY A 139 52.44 20.30 -25.09
CA GLY A 139 53.23 21.44 -24.64
C GLY A 139 54.65 21.24 -25.09
N ASP A 140 55.08 22.11 -25.84
CA ASP A 140 56.49 22.19 -26.14
C ASP A 140 57.27 22.66 -24.90
#